data_340b0d4be070f093bde4d25f81f11182
#
_entry.id   340b0d4be070f093bde4d25f81f11182
#
_cell.length_a   1.000
_cell.length_b   1.000
_cell.length_c   1.000
_cell.angle_alpha   90.00
_cell.angle_beta   90.00
_cell.angle_gamma   90.00
#
_symmetry.space_group_name_H-M   'P 1'
#
loop_
_entity.id
_entity.type
_entity.pdbx_description
1 polymer ?
#
loop_
_entity_poly.entity_id
_entity_poly.type
_entity_poly.pdbx_seq_one_letter_code
_entity_poly.pdbx_strand_id
1 'polypeptide(L)'
;MLFTGSRWIDAATAVGIDTRLLKGLTPRPEDDDMDAGQRIHSRAAFISTELLPDLKNADVDLVVSDILTAGGGLAAERLGIPWVELSPHPLYAPSKGLPPIGSGLAPGTGVRGRLRDTLMRAATGRSIAQGKSQRGAARVGVGLSAEDPGPAARLIATIPALEVPRPDWPVEAHVVGPLLWEPTTEALPIPPGDGPVVMVAPSTAFTGAQGMLEATLEGLAGRGVRLVASMLDEPPAELPGWATAGLGRQDHLLDHADVVICGSGHGLLAKALIHGVPVVAIPGGGDQWELANRAARQGSAVVVRPPTPGAIADAVLRVLGGESFTNAARSASASAAEVEDPVEVCRDVLR
;
A
#
# COMPACT_ATOMS: atom_id res chain seq x y z
N MET A 1 -12.73 16.01 10.20
CA MET A 1 -13.34 16.08 8.85
C MET A 1 -12.48 15.30 7.87
N LEU A 2 -13.08 14.44 7.01
CA LEU A 2 -12.42 13.62 6.01
C LEU A 2 -12.95 13.96 4.62
N PHE A 3 -12.06 14.23 3.66
CA PHE A 3 -12.38 14.30 2.23
C PHE A 3 -11.98 12.98 1.56
N THR A 4 -12.92 12.31 0.91
CA THR A 4 -12.69 11.00 0.28
C THR A 4 -13.53 10.82 -1.00
N GLY A 5 -13.29 9.72 -1.71
CA GLY A 5 -14.09 9.35 -2.88
C GLY A 5 -15.51 8.95 -2.52
N SER A 6 -16.46 9.14 -3.44
CA SER A 6 -17.90 8.88 -3.22
C SER A 6 -18.18 7.48 -2.68
N ARG A 7 -17.42 6.48 -3.13
CA ARG A 7 -17.55 5.07 -2.69
C ARG A 7 -17.41 4.89 -1.17
N TRP A 8 -16.66 5.76 -0.48
CA TRP A 8 -16.28 5.58 0.92
C TRP A 8 -16.98 6.52 1.89
N ILE A 9 -17.81 7.45 1.39
CA ILE A 9 -18.48 8.45 2.21
C ILE A 9 -19.38 7.77 3.25
N ASP A 10 -20.25 6.87 2.81
CA ASP A 10 -21.21 6.21 3.71
C ASP A 10 -20.52 5.38 4.77
N ALA A 11 -19.49 4.62 4.39
CA ALA A 11 -18.73 3.78 5.32
C ALA A 11 -17.97 4.60 6.37
N ALA A 12 -17.38 5.73 6.00
CA ALA A 12 -16.70 6.61 6.94
C ALA A 12 -17.68 7.37 7.83
N THR A 13 -18.82 7.79 7.29
CA THR A 13 -19.90 8.46 8.05
C THR A 13 -20.52 7.50 9.08
N ALA A 14 -20.67 6.23 8.74
CA ALA A 14 -21.22 5.21 9.64
C ALA A 14 -20.39 5.01 10.92
N VAL A 15 -19.09 5.30 10.87
CA VAL A 15 -18.19 5.28 12.04
C VAL A 15 -18.05 6.64 12.72
N GLY A 16 -18.90 7.61 12.39
CA GLY A 16 -18.97 8.92 13.05
C GLY A 16 -18.01 9.98 12.54
N ILE A 17 -17.37 9.78 11.37
CA ILE A 17 -16.47 10.77 10.79
C ILE A 17 -17.29 11.77 9.93
N ASP A 18 -17.12 13.09 10.17
CA ASP A 18 -17.61 14.13 9.25
C ASP A 18 -16.92 13.96 7.90
N THR A 19 -17.65 13.44 6.91
CA THR A 19 -17.10 13.01 5.63
C THR A 19 -17.67 13.82 4.48
N ARG A 20 -16.81 14.25 3.57
CA ARG A 20 -17.15 15.07 2.39
C ARG A 20 -16.51 14.47 1.13
N LEU A 21 -17.13 14.76 -0.02
CA LEU A 21 -16.61 14.33 -1.31
C LEU A 21 -15.32 15.09 -1.66
N LEU A 22 -14.24 14.32 -1.90
CA LEU A 22 -13.04 14.88 -2.53
C LEU A 22 -13.25 14.98 -4.05
N LYS A 23 -13.39 16.18 -4.53
CA LYS A 23 -13.47 16.45 -5.98
C LYS A 23 -12.11 16.24 -6.64
N GLY A 24 -12.10 15.80 -7.90
CA GLY A 24 -10.88 15.61 -8.70
C GLY A 24 -10.29 14.21 -8.67
N LEU A 25 -10.94 13.23 -8.06
CA LEU A 25 -10.53 11.83 -8.13
C LEU A 25 -10.94 11.15 -9.45
N THR A 26 -12.02 11.63 -10.08
CA THR A 26 -12.46 11.10 -11.36
C THR A 26 -11.51 11.50 -12.49
N PRO A 27 -11.16 10.59 -13.42
CA PRO A 27 -10.39 10.94 -14.62
C PRO A 27 -11.07 12.08 -15.40
N ARG A 28 -10.27 12.99 -15.96
CA ARG A 28 -10.71 14.12 -16.74
C ARG A 28 -10.26 13.96 -18.20
N PRO A 29 -10.97 14.51 -19.19
CA PRO A 29 -10.56 14.42 -20.58
C PRO A 29 -9.12 14.88 -20.85
N GLU A 30 -8.67 15.93 -20.17
CA GLU A 30 -7.31 16.46 -20.29
C GLU A 30 -6.23 15.53 -19.71
N ASP A 31 -6.62 14.50 -18.92
CA ASP A 31 -5.69 13.54 -18.36
C ASP A 31 -5.18 12.54 -19.42
N ASP A 32 -5.89 12.36 -20.55
CA ASP A 32 -5.60 11.34 -21.58
C ASP A 32 -4.28 11.63 -22.30
N ASP A 33 -3.95 12.90 -22.53
CA ASP A 33 -2.73 13.34 -23.21
C ASP A 33 -1.53 13.50 -22.27
N MET A 34 -1.68 13.21 -20.96
CA MET A 34 -0.66 13.41 -19.95
C MET A 34 0.11 12.10 -19.64
N ASP A 35 1.42 12.20 -19.44
CA ASP A 35 2.16 11.13 -18.77
C ASP A 35 1.72 10.96 -17.30
N ALA A 36 2.10 9.84 -16.68
CA ALA A 36 1.64 9.51 -15.32
C ALA A 36 2.03 10.57 -14.29
N GLY A 37 3.23 11.16 -14.40
CA GLY A 37 3.70 12.22 -13.50
C GLY A 37 2.91 13.51 -13.69
N GLN A 38 2.72 13.94 -14.92
CA GLN A 38 1.90 15.11 -15.26
C GLN A 38 0.48 14.97 -14.73
N ARG A 39 -0.12 13.79 -14.93
CA ARG A 39 -1.49 13.49 -14.47
C ARG A 39 -1.63 13.61 -12.95
N ILE A 40 -0.69 13.04 -12.20
CA ILE A 40 -0.70 13.11 -10.73
C ILE A 40 -0.59 14.57 -10.26
N HIS A 41 0.34 15.32 -10.80
CA HIS A 41 0.58 16.70 -10.35
C HIS A 41 -0.51 17.68 -10.82
N SER A 42 -1.03 17.53 -12.05
CA SER A 42 -2.17 18.30 -12.55
C SER A 42 -3.42 18.06 -11.69
N ARG A 43 -3.65 16.79 -11.32
CA ARG A 43 -4.77 16.41 -10.44
C ARG A 43 -4.60 16.99 -9.04
N ALA A 44 -3.38 16.99 -8.49
CA ALA A 44 -3.09 17.60 -7.20
C ALA A 44 -3.39 19.13 -7.22
N ALA A 45 -3.01 19.84 -8.28
CA ALA A 45 -3.32 21.27 -8.47
C ALA A 45 -4.84 21.52 -8.52
N PHE A 46 -5.58 20.69 -9.24
CA PHE A 46 -7.04 20.77 -9.32
C PHE A 46 -7.69 20.52 -7.95
N ILE A 47 -7.34 19.42 -7.28
CA ILE A 47 -7.83 19.09 -5.93
C ILE A 47 -7.55 20.25 -4.96
N SER A 48 -6.34 20.82 -5.01
CA SER A 48 -5.96 21.96 -4.18
C SER A 48 -6.91 23.14 -4.36
N THR A 49 -7.32 23.43 -5.59
CA THR A 49 -8.23 24.53 -5.88
C THR A 49 -9.66 24.28 -5.39
N GLU A 50 -10.13 23.06 -5.56
CA GLU A 50 -11.47 22.65 -5.11
C GLU A 50 -11.60 22.56 -3.58
N LEU A 51 -10.52 22.23 -2.85
CA LEU A 51 -10.52 22.16 -1.38
C LEU A 51 -10.42 23.51 -0.67
N LEU A 52 -9.87 24.53 -1.33
CA LEU A 52 -9.62 25.83 -0.70
C LEU A 52 -10.82 26.46 0.02
N PRO A 53 -12.03 26.50 -0.57
CA PRO A 53 -13.19 27.09 0.10
C PRO A 53 -13.56 26.30 1.36
N ASP A 54 -13.52 24.97 1.29
CA ASP A 54 -13.88 24.10 2.41
C ASP A 54 -12.90 24.24 3.57
N LEU A 55 -11.58 24.26 3.29
CA LEU A 55 -10.56 24.44 4.33
C LEU A 55 -10.62 25.82 4.98
N LYS A 56 -10.89 26.88 4.19
CA LYS A 56 -11.08 28.23 4.74
C LYS A 56 -12.26 28.33 5.70
N ASN A 57 -13.35 27.64 5.37
CA ASN A 57 -14.59 27.69 6.15
C ASN A 57 -14.54 26.80 7.40
N ALA A 58 -13.67 25.80 7.40
CA ALA A 58 -13.61 24.77 8.46
C ALA A 58 -12.67 25.15 9.60
N ASP A 59 -11.88 26.24 9.49
CA ASP A 59 -10.94 26.72 10.51
C ASP A 59 -10.06 25.59 11.09
N VAL A 60 -9.35 24.91 10.18
CA VAL A 60 -8.54 23.73 10.52
C VAL A 60 -7.12 24.11 10.92
N ASP A 61 -6.57 23.48 11.95
CA ASP A 61 -5.21 23.72 12.45
C ASP A 61 -4.16 22.90 11.69
N LEU A 62 -4.54 21.74 11.15
CA LEU A 62 -3.63 20.79 10.47
C LEU A 62 -4.35 20.09 9.32
N VAL A 63 -3.63 19.84 8.24
CA VAL A 63 -4.09 19.01 7.13
C VAL A 63 -3.22 17.76 7.05
N VAL A 64 -3.84 16.57 7.07
CA VAL A 64 -3.18 15.32 6.69
C VAL A 64 -3.54 14.99 5.25
N SER A 65 -2.55 14.91 4.38
CA SER A 65 -2.73 14.72 2.93
C SER A 65 -2.10 13.41 2.47
N ASP A 66 -2.89 12.56 1.85
CA ASP A 66 -2.37 11.34 1.22
C ASP A 66 -1.43 11.68 0.05
N ILE A 67 -0.34 10.92 -0.10
CA ILE A 67 0.71 11.19 -1.09
C ILE A 67 0.21 11.09 -2.55
N LEU A 68 -0.79 10.25 -2.82
CA LEU A 68 -1.37 10.08 -4.16
C LEU A 68 -2.40 11.16 -4.49
N THR A 69 -3.02 11.75 -3.45
CA THR A 69 -3.98 12.84 -3.57
C THR A 69 -3.41 14.14 -3.01
N ALA A 70 -2.16 14.43 -3.33
CA ALA A 70 -1.33 15.51 -2.74
C ALA A 70 -1.92 16.94 -2.82
N GLY A 71 -3.11 17.11 -3.40
CA GLY A 71 -3.80 18.40 -3.46
C GLY A 71 -4.16 18.99 -2.09
N GLY A 72 -4.35 18.14 -1.07
CA GLY A 72 -4.57 18.56 0.32
C GLY A 72 -3.38 19.35 0.87
N GLY A 73 -2.16 18.84 0.68
CA GLY A 73 -0.93 19.54 1.08
C GLY A 73 -0.74 20.89 0.35
N LEU A 74 -1.00 20.91 -0.97
CA LEU A 74 -0.95 22.17 -1.74
C LEU A 74 -1.99 23.18 -1.27
N ALA A 75 -3.20 22.74 -0.92
CA ALA A 75 -4.25 23.63 -0.40
C ALA A 75 -3.87 24.20 0.96
N ALA A 76 -3.33 23.36 1.86
CA ALA A 76 -2.85 23.78 3.17
C ALA A 76 -1.72 24.83 3.06
N GLU A 77 -0.73 24.57 2.20
CA GLU A 77 0.38 25.51 1.97
C GLU A 77 -0.11 26.87 1.44
N ARG A 78 -1.09 26.88 0.52
CA ARG A 78 -1.73 28.11 0.01
C ARG A 78 -2.43 28.93 1.11
N LEU A 79 -2.85 28.27 2.18
CA LEU A 79 -3.53 28.92 3.32
C LEU A 79 -2.57 29.18 4.50
N GLY A 80 -1.31 28.77 4.40
CA GLY A 80 -0.36 28.85 5.51
C GLY A 80 -0.67 27.91 6.67
N ILE A 81 -1.43 26.84 6.42
CA ILE A 81 -1.76 25.79 7.41
C ILE A 81 -0.66 24.73 7.39
N PRO A 82 -0.12 24.30 8.54
CA PRO A 82 0.80 23.19 8.58
C PRO A 82 0.16 21.90 8.04
N TRP A 83 0.95 21.07 7.37
CA TRP A 83 0.43 19.83 6.83
C TRP A 83 1.40 18.67 6.97
N VAL A 84 0.83 17.48 7.06
CA VAL A 84 1.50 16.19 7.21
C VAL A 84 1.18 15.32 6.00
N GLU A 85 2.20 14.66 5.44
CA GLU A 85 2.03 13.71 4.35
C GLU A 85 1.73 12.32 4.91
N LEU A 86 0.67 11.67 4.43
CA LEU A 86 0.38 10.28 4.72
C LEU A 86 0.82 9.41 3.54
N SER A 87 1.79 8.54 3.77
CA SER A 87 2.25 7.54 2.82
C SER A 87 1.71 6.16 3.23
N PRO A 88 0.72 5.59 2.51
CA PRO A 88 0.11 4.30 2.87
C PRO A 88 0.97 3.09 2.45
N HIS A 89 2.28 3.25 2.46
CA HIS A 89 3.28 2.27 2.05
C HIS A 89 4.66 2.66 2.60
N PRO A 90 5.68 1.80 2.52
CA PRO A 90 7.05 2.15 2.88
C PRO A 90 7.57 3.40 2.18
N LEU A 91 8.57 4.04 2.76
CA LEU A 91 9.15 5.26 2.19
C LEU A 91 9.83 4.97 0.85
N TYR A 92 9.25 5.47 -0.24
CA TYR A 92 9.76 5.29 -1.61
C TYR A 92 10.65 6.43 -2.10
N ALA A 93 11.07 7.34 -1.21
CA ALA A 93 12.05 8.34 -1.57
C ALA A 93 13.38 7.70 -2.01
N PRO A 94 14.04 8.21 -3.06
CA PRO A 94 15.36 7.74 -3.45
C PRO A 94 16.38 7.86 -2.32
N SER A 95 17.25 6.85 -2.17
CA SER A 95 18.29 6.82 -1.14
C SER A 95 19.65 6.48 -1.75
N LYS A 96 20.71 7.06 -1.21
CA LYS A 96 22.08 6.73 -1.61
C LYS A 96 22.48 5.30 -1.23
N GLY A 97 21.81 4.70 -0.24
CA GLY A 97 22.07 3.35 0.26
C GLY A 97 21.27 2.25 -0.42
N LEU A 98 20.29 2.59 -1.27
CA LEU A 98 19.34 1.62 -1.83
C LEU A 98 19.45 1.56 -3.37
N PRO A 99 19.11 0.39 -3.98
CA PRO A 99 18.79 0.34 -5.40
C PRO A 99 17.51 1.14 -5.68
N PRO A 100 17.19 1.46 -6.95
CA PRO A 100 15.94 2.12 -7.30
C PRO A 100 14.73 1.32 -6.82
N ILE A 101 13.73 2.01 -6.27
CA ILE A 101 12.45 1.43 -5.86
C ILE A 101 11.78 0.76 -7.07
N GLY A 102 11.14 -0.37 -6.82
CA GLY A 102 10.52 -1.20 -7.87
C GLY A 102 11.48 -2.19 -8.55
N SER A 103 12.78 -2.13 -8.25
CA SER A 103 13.75 -3.11 -8.76
C SER A 103 13.60 -4.50 -8.12
N GLY A 104 13.03 -4.59 -6.93
CA GLY A 104 12.93 -5.81 -6.11
C GLY A 104 14.29 -6.29 -5.57
N LEU A 105 15.37 -5.51 -5.76
CA LEU A 105 16.72 -5.91 -5.36
C LEU A 105 17.00 -5.57 -3.89
N ALA A 106 17.82 -6.41 -3.26
CA ALA A 106 18.43 -6.07 -1.98
C ALA A 106 19.47 -4.96 -2.15
N PRO A 107 19.71 -4.11 -1.12
CA PRO A 107 20.83 -3.18 -1.11
C PRO A 107 22.14 -3.89 -1.44
N GLY A 108 22.91 -3.28 -2.33
CA GLY A 108 24.15 -3.87 -2.81
C GLY A 108 25.23 -3.93 -1.73
N THR A 109 25.81 -5.11 -1.55
CA THR A 109 26.93 -5.32 -0.64
C THR A 109 28.27 -5.28 -1.37
N GLY A 110 29.31 -4.87 -0.70
CA GLY A 110 30.65 -4.75 -1.28
C GLY A 110 30.74 -3.72 -2.42
N VAL A 111 31.89 -3.64 -3.08
CA VAL A 111 32.15 -2.64 -4.14
C VAL A 111 31.25 -2.86 -5.37
N ARG A 112 31.11 -4.10 -5.81
CA ARG A 112 30.31 -4.44 -7.01
C ARG A 112 28.83 -4.15 -6.81
N GLY A 113 28.27 -4.51 -5.65
CA GLY A 113 26.86 -4.25 -5.33
C GLY A 113 26.56 -2.75 -5.23
N ARG A 114 27.42 -1.98 -4.57
CA ARG A 114 27.28 -0.52 -4.47
C ARG A 114 27.42 0.17 -5.83
N LEU A 115 28.32 -0.31 -6.70
CA LEU A 115 28.46 0.19 -8.07
C LEU A 115 27.20 -0.08 -8.89
N ARG A 116 26.64 -1.31 -8.81
CA ARG A 116 25.36 -1.67 -9.43
C ARG A 116 24.27 -0.66 -9.04
N ASP A 117 24.08 -0.46 -7.73
CA ASP A 117 23.02 0.43 -7.24
C ASP A 117 23.24 1.87 -7.68
N THR A 118 24.48 2.32 -7.72
CA THR A 118 24.84 3.67 -8.19
C THR A 118 24.50 3.86 -9.67
N LEU A 119 24.86 2.89 -10.52
CA LEU A 119 24.55 2.94 -11.95
C LEU A 119 23.05 2.90 -12.21
N MET A 120 22.33 2.05 -11.48
CA MET A 120 20.86 1.97 -11.58
C MET A 120 20.19 3.28 -11.15
N ARG A 121 20.63 3.90 -10.04
CA ARG A 121 20.12 5.22 -9.62
C ARG A 121 20.41 6.31 -10.65
N ALA A 122 21.60 6.30 -11.25
CA ALA A 122 21.94 7.24 -12.32
C ALA A 122 21.01 7.09 -13.52
N ALA A 123 20.64 5.85 -13.89
CA ALA A 123 19.70 5.58 -14.98
C ALA A 123 18.29 6.13 -14.70
N THR A 124 17.85 6.15 -13.43
CA THR A 124 16.54 6.70 -13.04
C THR A 124 16.56 8.21 -12.78
N GLY A 125 17.71 8.83 -12.75
CA GLY A 125 17.88 10.25 -12.39
C GLY A 125 17.09 11.22 -13.27
N ARG A 126 16.96 10.91 -14.59
CA ARG A 126 16.17 11.73 -15.52
C ARG A 126 14.69 11.71 -15.19
N SER A 127 14.13 10.54 -14.90
CA SER A 127 12.71 10.44 -14.50
C SER A 127 12.42 11.16 -13.19
N ILE A 128 13.33 11.08 -12.23
CA ILE A 128 13.21 11.81 -10.95
C ILE A 128 13.25 13.32 -11.19
N ALA A 129 14.18 13.82 -12.03
CA ALA A 129 14.26 15.25 -12.38
C ALA A 129 12.99 15.71 -13.12
N GLN A 130 12.47 14.91 -14.05
CA GLN A 130 11.22 15.20 -14.74
C GLN A 130 10.05 15.31 -13.75
N GLY A 131 9.89 14.34 -12.83
CA GLY A 131 8.83 14.38 -11.81
C GLY A 131 8.92 15.63 -10.93
N LYS A 132 10.13 16.03 -10.50
CA LYS A 132 10.33 17.30 -9.77
C LYS A 132 9.93 18.52 -10.58
N SER A 133 10.28 18.57 -11.85
CA SER A 133 9.89 19.66 -12.74
C SER A 133 8.39 19.76 -12.92
N GLN A 134 7.70 18.64 -13.12
CA GLN A 134 6.25 18.55 -13.24
C GLN A 134 5.54 19.01 -11.95
N ARG A 135 6.06 18.59 -10.79
CA ARG A 135 5.58 19.03 -9.48
C ARG A 135 5.75 20.54 -9.32
N GLY A 136 6.93 21.08 -9.65
CA GLY A 136 7.19 22.52 -9.61
C GLY A 136 6.23 23.32 -10.50
N ALA A 137 5.96 22.85 -11.72
CA ALA A 137 5.01 23.50 -12.63
C ALA A 137 3.58 23.50 -12.07
N ALA A 138 3.13 22.38 -11.48
CA ALA A 138 1.82 22.30 -10.85
C ALA A 138 1.67 23.25 -9.66
N ARG A 139 2.72 23.40 -8.84
CA ARG A 139 2.79 24.35 -7.72
C ARG A 139 2.64 25.79 -8.20
N VAL A 140 3.42 26.17 -9.22
CA VAL A 140 3.33 27.50 -9.82
C VAL A 140 1.91 27.78 -10.36
N GLY A 141 1.29 26.77 -10.99
CA GLY A 141 -0.08 26.87 -11.51
C GLY A 141 -1.14 27.16 -10.44
N VAL A 142 -0.86 26.89 -9.16
CA VAL A 142 -1.76 27.21 -8.03
C VAL A 142 -1.26 28.39 -7.17
N GLY A 143 -0.25 29.12 -7.64
CA GLY A 143 0.27 30.33 -6.99
C GLY A 143 1.33 30.09 -5.91
N LEU A 144 1.93 28.89 -5.86
CA LEU A 144 3.02 28.53 -4.95
C LEU A 144 4.39 28.67 -5.64
N SER A 145 5.47 28.66 -4.85
CA SER A 145 6.83 28.54 -5.38
C SER A 145 7.02 27.22 -6.14
N ALA A 146 7.83 27.21 -7.19
CA ALA A 146 8.24 25.99 -7.88
C ALA A 146 9.04 25.03 -6.95
N GLU A 147 9.78 25.59 -6.00
CA GLU A 147 10.47 24.84 -4.96
C GLU A 147 9.47 24.30 -3.94
N ASP A 148 9.59 23.04 -3.63
CA ASP A 148 8.72 22.35 -2.69
C ASP A 148 9.39 22.27 -1.32
N PRO A 149 8.85 22.95 -0.29
CA PRO A 149 9.41 22.89 1.06
C PRO A 149 9.21 21.52 1.72
N GLY A 150 8.29 20.70 1.21
CA GLY A 150 7.87 19.45 1.83
C GLY A 150 6.83 19.64 2.95
N PRO A 151 6.33 18.54 3.50
CA PRO A 151 5.45 18.54 4.67
C PRO A 151 6.22 18.82 5.96
N ALA A 152 5.50 19.22 7.01
CA ALA A 152 6.08 19.36 8.35
C ALA A 152 6.48 17.99 8.95
N ALA A 153 5.72 16.93 8.64
CA ALA A 153 6.04 15.54 8.97
C ALA A 153 5.50 14.58 7.91
N ARG A 154 6.03 13.35 7.89
CA ARG A 154 5.58 12.25 7.02
C ARG A 154 5.19 11.05 7.86
N LEU A 155 3.95 10.64 7.79
CA LEU A 155 3.45 9.41 8.38
C LEU A 155 3.67 8.26 7.39
N ILE A 156 4.64 7.42 7.65
CA ILE A 156 4.93 6.24 6.84
C ILE A 156 4.12 5.07 7.40
N ALA A 157 2.94 4.87 6.82
CA ALA A 157 1.96 3.92 7.32
C ALA A 157 2.31 2.48 6.91
N THR A 158 3.38 1.95 7.51
CA THR A 158 3.91 0.61 7.29
C THR A 158 4.41 0.00 8.60
N ILE A 159 4.89 -1.24 8.54
CA ILE A 159 5.64 -1.86 9.65
C ILE A 159 7.15 -1.81 9.38
N PRO A 160 7.99 -1.69 10.42
CA PRO A 160 9.45 -1.66 10.28
C PRO A 160 10.01 -2.84 9.47
N ALA A 161 9.42 -4.02 9.61
CA ALA A 161 9.82 -5.21 8.85
C ALA A 161 9.69 -5.07 7.31
N LEU A 162 8.83 -4.19 6.81
CA LEU A 162 8.69 -3.89 5.38
C LEU A 162 9.52 -2.69 4.93
N GLU A 163 10.10 -1.92 5.87
CA GLU A 163 11.07 -0.89 5.54
C GLU A 163 12.46 -1.48 5.27
N VAL A 164 13.27 -0.73 4.56
CA VAL A 164 14.68 -1.07 4.33
C VAL A 164 15.54 0.01 4.96
N PRO A 165 16.41 -0.34 5.91
CA PRO A 165 17.32 0.62 6.54
C PRO A 165 18.11 1.42 5.49
N ARG A 166 18.15 2.75 5.64
CA ARG A 166 18.84 3.67 4.76
C ARG A 166 19.66 4.69 5.56
N PRO A 167 20.81 5.13 5.05
CA PRO A 167 21.68 6.07 5.78
C PRO A 167 21.14 7.51 5.79
N ASP A 168 20.21 7.81 4.89
CA ASP A 168 19.62 9.13 4.64
C ASP A 168 18.10 9.12 4.95
N TRP A 169 17.72 8.50 6.09
CA TRP A 169 16.34 8.55 6.57
C TRP A 169 15.97 10.02 6.86
N PRO A 170 14.87 10.53 6.26
CA PRO A 170 14.46 11.91 6.51
C PRO A 170 14.03 12.09 7.97
N VAL A 171 14.46 13.17 8.60
CA VAL A 171 14.15 13.46 10.01
C VAL A 171 12.65 13.66 10.25
N GLU A 172 11.93 14.13 9.22
CA GLU A 172 10.49 14.35 9.24
C GLU A 172 9.67 13.08 8.97
N ALA A 173 10.31 11.92 8.74
CA ALA A 173 9.62 10.68 8.41
C ALA A 173 9.49 9.75 9.62
N HIS A 174 8.27 9.37 9.96
CA HIS A 174 7.89 8.57 11.12
C HIS A 174 7.17 7.30 10.67
N VAL A 175 7.61 6.13 11.10
CA VAL A 175 6.91 4.88 10.84
C VAL A 175 5.79 4.72 11.86
N VAL A 176 4.54 4.72 11.39
CA VAL A 176 3.35 4.84 12.26
C VAL A 176 2.41 3.63 12.22
N GLY A 177 2.85 2.53 11.62
CA GLY A 177 1.99 1.37 11.43
C GLY A 177 1.06 1.50 10.21
N PRO A 178 0.58 0.39 9.66
CA PRO A 178 -0.25 0.39 8.47
C PRO A 178 -1.68 0.82 8.77
N LEU A 179 -2.40 1.22 7.72
CA LEU A 179 -3.83 1.53 7.80
C LEU A 179 -4.61 0.22 7.91
N LEU A 180 -5.31 0.03 9.03
CA LEU A 180 -6.03 -1.22 9.35
C LEU A 180 -7.55 -1.10 9.21
N TRP A 181 -8.05 0.02 8.69
CA TRP A 181 -9.49 0.22 8.52
C TRP A 181 -10.10 -0.84 7.58
N GLU A 182 -11.24 -1.39 7.97
CA GLU A 182 -12.01 -2.34 7.18
C GLU A 182 -13.24 -1.66 6.57
N PRO A 183 -13.48 -1.81 5.26
CA PRO A 183 -14.59 -1.15 4.57
C PRO A 183 -15.97 -1.81 4.79
N THR A 184 -16.00 -2.92 5.53
CA THR A 184 -17.21 -3.69 5.82
C THR A 184 -17.18 -4.27 7.22
N THR A 185 -18.35 -4.52 7.78
CA THR A 185 -18.55 -5.29 9.03
C THR A 185 -18.86 -6.75 8.78
N GLU A 186 -19.06 -7.14 7.51
CA GLU A 186 -19.46 -8.49 7.14
C GLU A 186 -18.34 -9.51 7.39
N ALA A 187 -18.68 -10.62 8.00
CA ALA A 187 -17.79 -11.76 8.16
C ALA A 187 -18.10 -12.81 7.10
N LEU A 188 -17.11 -13.17 6.29
CA LEU A 188 -17.25 -14.32 5.39
C LEU A 188 -17.12 -15.62 6.17
N PRO A 189 -18.00 -16.60 5.92
CA PRO A 189 -17.88 -17.90 6.54
C PRO A 189 -16.65 -18.65 6.00
N ILE A 190 -15.89 -19.23 6.92
CA ILE A 190 -14.80 -20.16 6.56
C ILE A 190 -15.44 -21.52 6.26
N PRO A 191 -15.11 -22.19 5.13
CA PRO A 191 -15.64 -23.50 4.82
C PRO A 191 -15.40 -24.50 5.95
N PRO A 192 -16.34 -25.43 6.22
CA PRO A 192 -16.17 -26.43 7.27
C PRO A 192 -15.03 -27.42 6.95
N GLY A 193 -14.42 -28.00 7.99
CA GLY A 193 -13.34 -29.00 7.88
C GLY A 193 -12.17 -28.67 8.78
N ASP A 194 -11.18 -29.57 8.81
CA ASP A 194 -9.99 -29.50 9.67
C ASP A 194 -8.72 -29.09 8.90
N GLY A 195 -8.81 -28.93 7.57
CA GLY A 195 -7.68 -28.52 6.73
C GLY A 195 -7.23 -27.09 7.00
N PRO A 196 -6.00 -26.73 6.63
CA PRO A 196 -5.50 -25.36 6.77
C PRO A 196 -6.33 -24.37 5.96
N VAL A 197 -6.43 -23.14 6.48
CA VAL A 197 -7.16 -22.04 5.85
C VAL A 197 -6.23 -21.24 4.96
N VAL A 198 -6.56 -21.20 3.68
CA VAL A 198 -5.88 -20.38 2.67
C VAL A 198 -6.74 -19.16 2.37
N MET A 199 -6.28 -17.97 2.75
CA MET A 199 -6.94 -16.74 2.37
C MET A 199 -6.41 -16.27 1.02
N VAL A 200 -7.31 -15.91 0.11
CA VAL A 200 -6.96 -15.30 -1.19
C VAL A 200 -7.51 -13.89 -1.24
N ALA A 201 -6.70 -12.94 -1.65
CA ALA A 201 -7.20 -11.60 -1.97
C ALA A 201 -6.61 -11.13 -3.29
N PRO A 202 -7.38 -11.20 -4.38
CA PRO A 202 -6.99 -10.69 -5.67
C PRO A 202 -6.67 -9.20 -5.60
N SER A 203 -5.67 -8.76 -6.38
CA SER A 203 -5.29 -7.36 -6.44
C SER A 203 -6.43 -6.51 -6.99
N THR A 204 -6.72 -5.38 -6.34
CA THR A 204 -7.65 -4.37 -6.86
C THR A 204 -7.02 -3.49 -7.96
N ALA A 205 -5.71 -3.60 -8.17
CA ALA A 205 -5.00 -2.88 -9.22
C ALA A 205 -5.03 -3.66 -10.54
N PHE A 206 -5.29 -2.97 -11.65
CA PHE A 206 -5.24 -3.57 -13.00
C PHE A 206 -3.88 -4.19 -13.36
N THR A 207 -2.82 -3.83 -12.66
CA THR A 207 -1.48 -4.40 -12.80
C THR A 207 -1.28 -5.71 -12.03
N GLY A 208 -2.29 -6.15 -11.27
CA GLY A 208 -2.24 -7.42 -10.53
C GLY A 208 -2.38 -8.63 -11.43
N ALA A 209 -2.13 -9.81 -10.88
CA ALA A 209 -2.34 -11.06 -11.58
C ALA A 209 -3.84 -11.33 -11.77
N GLN A 210 -4.34 -11.17 -13.01
CA GLN A 210 -5.67 -11.60 -13.38
C GLN A 210 -5.76 -13.14 -13.26
N GLY A 211 -6.93 -13.66 -12.91
CA GLY A 211 -7.13 -15.09 -12.77
C GLY A 211 -6.47 -15.72 -11.54
N MET A 212 -6.10 -14.90 -10.54
CA MET A 212 -5.45 -15.41 -9.31
C MET A 212 -6.35 -16.39 -8.55
N LEU A 213 -7.63 -16.08 -8.41
CA LEU A 213 -8.57 -16.93 -7.70
C LEU A 213 -8.78 -18.25 -8.46
N GLU A 214 -9.00 -18.19 -9.76
CA GLU A 214 -9.22 -19.37 -10.62
C GLU A 214 -7.99 -20.30 -10.61
N ALA A 215 -6.79 -19.74 -10.79
CA ALA A 215 -5.56 -20.51 -10.73
C ALA A 215 -5.32 -21.11 -9.35
N THR A 216 -5.73 -20.44 -8.28
CA THR A 216 -5.63 -20.96 -6.91
C THR A 216 -6.63 -22.09 -6.68
N LEU A 217 -7.88 -21.93 -7.11
CA LEU A 217 -8.91 -22.97 -7.02
C LEU A 217 -8.47 -24.24 -7.78
N GLU A 218 -7.95 -24.08 -9.00
CA GLU A 218 -7.45 -25.19 -9.81
C GLU A 218 -6.25 -25.87 -9.11
N GLY A 219 -5.27 -25.10 -8.66
CA GLY A 219 -4.03 -25.65 -8.06
C GLY A 219 -4.25 -26.34 -6.72
N LEU A 220 -5.21 -25.88 -5.92
CA LEU A 220 -5.48 -26.41 -4.58
C LEU A 220 -6.60 -27.45 -4.54
N ALA A 221 -7.23 -27.76 -5.67
CA ALA A 221 -8.25 -28.80 -5.76
C ALA A 221 -7.72 -30.15 -5.24
N GLY A 222 -8.43 -30.75 -4.29
CA GLY A 222 -8.05 -32.05 -3.68
C GLY A 222 -6.83 -32.01 -2.75
N ARG A 223 -6.34 -30.82 -2.37
CA ARG A 223 -5.18 -30.68 -1.46
C ARG A 223 -5.55 -30.64 0.02
N GLY A 224 -6.83 -30.81 0.37
CA GLY A 224 -7.27 -30.85 1.77
C GLY A 224 -7.21 -29.50 2.49
N VAL A 225 -7.27 -28.39 1.76
CA VAL A 225 -7.30 -27.03 2.30
C VAL A 225 -8.73 -26.47 2.30
N ARG A 226 -8.94 -25.43 3.08
CA ARG A 226 -10.15 -24.58 3.06
C ARG A 226 -9.76 -23.22 2.50
N LEU A 227 -10.49 -22.71 1.53
CA LEU A 227 -10.18 -21.47 0.87
C LEU A 227 -11.23 -20.39 1.17
N VAL A 228 -10.78 -19.18 1.52
CA VAL A 228 -11.64 -18.03 1.66
C VAL A 228 -11.07 -16.86 0.83
N ALA A 229 -11.86 -16.34 -0.11
CA ALA A 229 -11.44 -15.24 -0.97
C ALA A 229 -12.13 -13.93 -0.55
N SER A 230 -11.34 -12.96 -0.02
CA SER A 230 -11.82 -11.61 0.24
C SER A 230 -11.60 -10.74 -1.00
N MET A 231 -12.69 -10.26 -1.60
CA MET A 231 -12.65 -9.51 -2.84
C MET A 231 -13.72 -8.42 -2.88
N LEU A 232 -13.44 -7.36 -3.65
CA LEU A 232 -14.38 -6.23 -3.85
C LEU A 232 -15.29 -6.44 -5.06
N ASP A 233 -14.85 -7.28 -6.00
CA ASP A 233 -15.62 -7.65 -7.17
C ASP A 233 -16.65 -8.73 -6.83
N GLU A 234 -17.61 -8.93 -7.73
CA GLU A 234 -18.60 -9.98 -7.58
C GLU A 234 -17.91 -11.36 -7.59
N PRO A 235 -18.21 -12.23 -6.60
CA PRO A 235 -17.59 -13.54 -6.55
C PRO A 235 -18.11 -14.44 -7.67
N PRO A 236 -17.34 -15.50 -8.07
CA PRO A 236 -17.82 -16.50 -9.02
C PRO A 236 -19.16 -17.10 -8.59
N ALA A 237 -20.07 -17.31 -9.54
CA ALA A 237 -21.41 -17.85 -9.27
C ALA A 237 -21.39 -19.27 -8.66
N GLU A 238 -20.37 -20.05 -9.00
CA GLU A 238 -20.17 -21.42 -8.49
C GLU A 238 -18.78 -21.57 -7.89
N LEU A 239 -18.77 -22.05 -6.65
CA LEU A 239 -17.55 -22.39 -5.92
C LEU A 239 -17.63 -23.82 -5.40
N PRO A 240 -16.51 -24.54 -5.33
CA PRO A 240 -16.49 -25.86 -4.70
C PRO A 240 -16.79 -25.74 -3.19
N GLY A 241 -17.35 -26.78 -2.57
CA GLY A 241 -17.77 -26.75 -1.16
C GLY A 241 -16.66 -26.49 -0.13
N TRP A 242 -15.39 -26.51 -0.56
CA TRP A 242 -14.23 -26.17 0.26
C TRP A 242 -13.75 -24.72 0.07
N ALA A 243 -14.49 -23.88 -0.69
CA ALA A 243 -14.15 -22.50 -0.96
C ALA A 243 -15.35 -21.56 -0.74
N THR A 244 -15.08 -20.36 -0.24
CA THR A 244 -16.03 -19.25 -0.08
C THR A 244 -15.39 -17.98 -0.64
N ALA A 245 -16.18 -17.11 -1.27
CA ALA A 245 -15.68 -15.82 -1.78
C ALA A 245 -16.72 -14.71 -1.57
N GLY A 246 -16.24 -13.48 -1.41
CA GLY A 246 -17.08 -12.28 -1.29
C GLY A 246 -16.37 -11.13 -0.60
N LEU A 247 -17.12 -10.07 -0.32
CA LEU A 247 -16.65 -8.96 0.50
C LEU A 247 -16.74 -9.36 1.97
N GLY A 248 -15.62 -9.40 2.67
CA GLY A 248 -15.57 -9.70 4.09
C GLY A 248 -14.41 -9.03 4.79
N ARG A 249 -14.53 -8.87 6.11
CA ARG A 249 -13.47 -8.32 6.97
C ARG A 249 -12.21 -9.15 6.86
N GLN A 250 -11.13 -8.51 6.41
CA GLN A 250 -9.85 -9.18 6.23
C GLN A 250 -9.18 -9.51 7.56
N ASP A 251 -9.29 -8.65 8.58
CA ASP A 251 -8.75 -8.90 9.91
C ASP A 251 -9.31 -10.20 10.51
N HIS A 252 -10.63 -10.39 10.47
CA HIS A 252 -11.28 -11.61 10.95
C HIS A 252 -10.82 -12.87 10.19
N LEU A 253 -10.64 -12.76 8.88
CA LEU A 253 -10.14 -13.89 8.07
C LEU A 253 -8.66 -14.20 8.38
N LEU A 254 -7.85 -13.17 8.60
CA LEU A 254 -6.43 -13.30 8.94
C LEU A 254 -6.21 -13.97 10.30
N ASP A 255 -7.11 -13.79 11.27
CA ASP A 255 -7.06 -14.48 12.58
C ASP A 255 -7.16 -16.00 12.44
N HIS A 256 -7.69 -16.50 11.32
CA HIS A 256 -7.90 -17.91 11.07
C HIS A 256 -7.04 -18.46 9.92
N ALA A 257 -6.38 -17.59 9.17
CA ALA A 257 -5.60 -18.00 8.00
C ALA A 257 -4.23 -18.59 8.39
N ASP A 258 -3.87 -19.69 7.77
CA ASP A 258 -2.54 -20.28 7.88
C ASP A 258 -1.59 -19.74 6.81
N VAL A 259 -2.13 -19.23 5.69
CA VAL A 259 -1.38 -18.59 4.60
C VAL A 259 -2.27 -17.63 3.82
N VAL A 260 -1.69 -16.52 3.33
CA VAL A 260 -2.35 -15.57 2.45
C VAL A 260 -1.77 -15.63 1.05
N ILE A 261 -2.62 -15.66 0.02
CA ILE A 261 -2.24 -15.49 -1.39
C ILE A 261 -2.70 -14.11 -1.84
N CYS A 262 -1.77 -13.25 -2.25
CA CYS A 262 -2.13 -11.91 -2.69
C CYS A 262 -1.14 -11.32 -3.70
N GLY A 263 -1.52 -10.22 -4.35
CA GLY A 263 -0.67 -9.45 -5.26
C GLY A 263 0.45 -8.66 -4.57
N SER A 264 0.58 -8.76 -3.25
CA SER A 264 1.56 -8.01 -2.43
C SER A 264 1.42 -6.48 -2.51
N GLY A 265 0.20 -5.97 -2.78
CA GLY A 265 -0.12 -4.59 -2.46
C GLY A 265 0.07 -4.35 -0.97
N HIS A 266 0.59 -3.17 -0.60
CA HIS A 266 1.02 -2.89 0.78
C HIS A 266 -0.06 -3.19 1.82
N GLY A 267 -1.31 -2.74 1.58
CA GLY A 267 -2.37 -2.85 2.59
C GLY A 267 -2.57 -4.28 3.11
N LEU A 268 -2.81 -5.25 2.23
CA LEU A 268 -3.02 -6.63 2.65
C LEU A 268 -1.73 -7.31 3.10
N LEU A 269 -0.60 -7.05 2.44
CA LEU A 269 0.68 -7.61 2.86
C LEU A 269 1.02 -7.21 4.30
N ALA A 270 0.86 -5.93 4.64
CA ALA A 270 1.10 -5.45 6.00
C ALA A 270 0.10 -6.03 7.01
N LYS A 271 -1.19 -6.12 6.66
CA LYS A 271 -2.22 -6.76 7.51
C LYS A 271 -1.87 -8.23 7.77
N ALA A 272 -1.53 -9.01 6.74
CA ALA A 272 -1.14 -10.41 6.89
C ALA A 272 0.05 -10.57 7.85
N LEU A 273 1.09 -9.74 7.68
CA LEU A 273 2.26 -9.79 8.55
C LEU A 273 1.98 -9.35 9.98
N ILE A 274 1.09 -8.37 10.21
CA ILE A 274 0.66 -7.99 11.57
C ILE A 274 -0.04 -9.17 12.28
N HIS A 275 -0.84 -9.94 11.56
CA HIS A 275 -1.48 -11.16 12.10
C HIS A 275 -0.50 -12.35 12.19
N GLY A 276 0.76 -12.17 11.80
CA GLY A 276 1.76 -13.24 11.82
C GLY A 276 1.53 -14.31 10.76
N VAL A 277 0.79 -14.00 9.71
CA VAL A 277 0.42 -14.93 8.63
C VAL A 277 1.41 -14.81 7.47
N PRO A 278 2.06 -15.91 7.07
CA PRO A 278 2.98 -15.91 5.93
C PRO A 278 2.25 -15.79 4.59
N VAL A 279 2.98 -15.36 3.55
CA VAL A 279 2.37 -14.93 2.28
C VAL A 279 2.93 -15.68 1.08
N VAL A 280 2.03 -16.14 0.20
CA VAL A 280 2.35 -16.49 -1.18
C VAL A 280 2.09 -15.25 -2.05
N ALA A 281 3.15 -14.62 -2.50
CA ALA A 281 3.14 -13.35 -3.19
C ALA A 281 3.05 -13.57 -4.70
N ILE A 282 2.01 -13.03 -5.35
CA ILE A 282 1.81 -13.05 -6.80
C ILE A 282 1.84 -11.60 -7.31
N PRO A 283 3.02 -10.95 -7.33
CA PRO A 283 3.12 -9.55 -7.67
C PRO A 283 2.90 -9.30 -9.16
N GLY A 284 2.20 -8.22 -9.46
CA GLY A 284 2.19 -7.60 -10.78
C GLY A 284 3.49 -6.84 -11.03
N GLY A 285 3.43 -5.53 -11.11
CA GLY A 285 4.59 -4.65 -11.31
C GLY A 285 4.73 -3.60 -10.19
N GLY A 286 5.70 -2.72 -10.35
CA GLY A 286 5.89 -1.56 -9.50
C GLY A 286 6.22 -1.91 -8.05
N ASP A 287 5.45 -1.33 -7.14
CA ASP A 287 5.62 -1.52 -5.70
C ASP A 287 5.29 -2.93 -5.21
N GLN A 288 4.36 -3.63 -5.86
CA GLN A 288 4.03 -5.01 -5.53
C GLN A 288 5.26 -5.93 -5.68
N TRP A 289 6.03 -5.74 -6.77
CA TRP A 289 7.28 -6.46 -6.98
C TRP A 289 8.32 -6.16 -5.90
N GLU A 290 8.46 -4.90 -5.52
CA GLU A 290 9.37 -4.48 -4.46
C GLU A 290 8.98 -5.11 -3.11
N LEU A 291 7.72 -5.01 -2.72
CA LEU A 291 7.20 -5.49 -1.44
C LEU A 291 7.24 -7.02 -1.34
N ALA A 292 6.86 -7.72 -2.40
CA ALA A 292 6.98 -9.18 -2.47
C ALA A 292 8.42 -9.65 -2.22
N ASN A 293 9.39 -8.98 -2.85
CA ASN A 293 10.81 -9.30 -2.67
C ASN A 293 11.33 -8.91 -1.28
N ARG A 294 10.83 -7.84 -0.65
CA ARG A 294 11.16 -7.50 0.74
C ARG A 294 10.69 -8.59 1.69
N ALA A 295 9.41 -8.97 1.62
CA ALA A 295 8.85 -10.04 2.43
C ALA A 295 9.52 -11.40 2.19
N ALA A 296 9.87 -11.73 0.95
CA ALA A 296 10.60 -12.96 0.64
C ALA A 296 12.02 -12.97 1.22
N ARG A 297 12.74 -11.84 1.18
CA ARG A 297 14.08 -11.73 1.79
C ARG A 297 14.07 -11.89 3.30
N GLN A 298 13.03 -11.42 3.98
CA GLN A 298 12.90 -11.62 5.43
C GLN A 298 12.38 -13.03 5.80
N GLY A 299 11.96 -13.83 4.82
CA GLY A 299 11.52 -15.21 5.01
C GLY A 299 10.02 -15.38 5.26
N SER A 300 9.22 -14.30 5.27
CA SER A 300 7.77 -14.36 5.51
C SER A 300 6.94 -14.61 4.25
N ALA A 301 7.58 -14.65 3.06
CA ALA A 301 6.85 -14.85 1.81
C ALA A 301 7.59 -15.77 0.82
N VAL A 302 6.82 -16.35 -0.10
CA VAL A 302 7.30 -17.02 -1.32
C VAL A 302 6.75 -16.26 -2.53
N VAL A 303 7.62 -15.83 -3.44
CA VAL A 303 7.20 -15.14 -4.67
C VAL A 303 6.92 -16.16 -5.76
N VAL A 304 5.75 -16.07 -6.38
CA VAL A 304 5.31 -16.91 -7.50
C VAL A 304 5.19 -16.10 -8.76
N ARG A 305 5.96 -16.45 -9.78
CA ARG A 305 5.91 -15.82 -11.11
C ARG A 305 6.50 -16.78 -12.15
N PRO A 306 5.76 -17.22 -13.19
CA PRO A 306 4.35 -16.92 -13.46
C PRO A 306 3.39 -17.63 -12.49
N PRO A 307 2.17 -17.08 -12.28
CA PRO A 307 1.19 -17.64 -11.36
C PRO A 307 0.38 -18.77 -11.99
N THR A 308 1.06 -19.88 -12.27
CA THR A 308 0.39 -21.11 -12.74
C THR A 308 -0.25 -21.85 -11.58
N PRO A 309 -1.34 -22.64 -11.79
CA PRO A 309 -1.98 -23.42 -10.74
C PRO A 309 -1.00 -24.29 -9.95
N GLY A 310 -0.10 -25.00 -10.66
CA GLY A 310 0.92 -25.84 -10.02
C GLY A 310 1.92 -25.04 -9.18
N ALA A 311 2.42 -23.91 -9.69
CA ALA A 311 3.37 -23.07 -8.96
C ALA A 311 2.74 -22.46 -7.69
N ILE A 312 1.46 -22.09 -7.75
CA ILE A 312 0.71 -21.59 -6.59
C ILE A 312 0.55 -22.71 -5.55
N ALA A 313 0.13 -23.90 -5.99
CA ALA A 313 -0.03 -25.05 -5.10
C ALA A 313 1.28 -25.43 -4.40
N ASP A 314 2.38 -25.51 -5.14
CA ASP A 314 3.71 -25.84 -4.58
C ASP A 314 4.15 -24.78 -3.57
N ALA A 315 3.92 -23.49 -3.84
CA ALA A 315 4.26 -22.40 -2.93
C ALA A 315 3.41 -22.46 -1.65
N VAL A 316 2.11 -22.71 -1.76
CA VAL A 316 1.21 -22.85 -0.60
C VAL A 316 1.63 -24.02 0.27
N LEU A 317 1.84 -25.20 -0.31
CA LEU A 317 2.27 -26.40 0.43
C LEU A 317 3.64 -26.20 1.08
N ARG A 318 4.56 -25.51 0.41
CA ARG A 318 5.87 -25.14 0.97
C ARG A 318 5.73 -24.23 2.18
N VAL A 319 4.87 -23.21 2.12
CA VAL A 319 4.64 -22.28 3.24
C VAL A 319 3.97 -23.00 4.40
N LEU A 320 2.93 -23.79 4.15
CA LEU A 320 2.22 -24.57 5.16
C LEU A 320 3.10 -25.63 5.84
N GLY A 321 4.04 -26.23 5.11
CA GLY A 321 4.97 -27.22 5.63
C GLY A 321 6.21 -26.65 6.32
N GLY A 322 6.41 -25.31 6.31
CA GLY A 322 7.64 -24.70 6.80
C GLY A 322 7.41 -23.73 7.95
N GLU A 323 7.61 -24.16 9.20
CA GLU A 323 7.50 -23.28 10.39
C GLU A 323 8.34 -21.98 10.30
N SER A 324 9.42 -21.99 9.53
CA SER A 324 10.27 -20.81 9.33
C SER A 324 9.52 -19.62 8.73
N PHE A 325 8.54 -19.85 7.86
CA PHE A 325 7.73 -18.79 7.26
C PHE A 325 6.81 -18.13 8.30
N THR A 326 6.14 -18.94 9.11
CA THR A 326 5.29 -18.46 10.21
C THR A 326 6.12 -17.73 11.26
N ASN A 327 7.30 -18.23 11.60
CA ASN A 327 8.20 -17.57 12.55
C ASN A 327 8.70 -16.23 12.01
N ALA A 328 9.02 -16.13 10.72
CA ALA A 328 9.40 -14.87 10.09
C ALA A 328 8.22 -13.88 10.04
N ALA A 329 7.00 -14.33 9.73
CA ALA A 329 5.81 -13.49 9.76
C ALA A 329 5.50 -12.99 11.18
N ARG A 330 5.63 -13.82 12.22
CA ARG A 330 5.50 -13.39 13.61
C ARG A 330 6.58 -12.42 14.05
N SER A 331 7.81 -12.58 13.56
CA SER A 331 8.87 -11.60 13.79
C SER A 331 8.55 -10.26 13.15
N ALA A 332 7.98 -10.27 11.94
CA ALA A 332 7.49 -9.07 11.28
C ALA A 332 6.34 -8.41 12.07
N SER A 333 5.40 -9.21 12.58
CA SER A 333 4.33 -8.73 13.47
C SER A 333 4.90 -8.01 14.71
N ALA A 334 5.89 -8.61 15.37
CA ALA A 334 6.50 -8.03 16.55
C ALA A 334 7.13 -6.66 16.29
N SER A 335 7.62 -6.38 15.07
CA SER A 335 8.17 -5.07 14.71
C SER A 335 7.12 -3.95 14.74
N ALA A 336 5.83 -4.28 14.67
CA ALA A 336 4.76 -3.28 14.79
C ALA A 336 4.68 -2.63 16.19
N ALA A 337 5.34 -3.19 17.19
CA ALA A 337 5.46 -2.55 18.51
C ALA A 337 6.43 -1.36 18.53
N GLU A 338 7.23 -1.18 17.49
CA GLU A 338 8.25 -0.14 17.38
C GLU A 338 7.74 1.12 16.62
N VAL A 339 6.46 1.14 16.21
CA VAL A 339 5.91 2.28 15.46
C VAL A 339 5.54 3.44 16.37
N GLU A 340 5.61 4.64 15.82
CA GLU A 340 5.21 5.86 16.51
C GLU A 340 3.67 6.06 16.43
N ASP A 341 3.10 6.74 17.41
CA ASP A 341 1.68 7.11 17.37
C ASP A 341 1.47 8.26 16.36
N PRO A 342 0.70 8.04 15.27
CA PRO A 342 0.47 9.08 14.27
C PRO A 342 -0.20 10.34 14.83
N VAL A 343 -0.98 10.21 15.92
CA VAL A 343 -1.63 11.35 16.55
C VAL A 343 -0.61 12.21 17.30
N GLU A 344 0.34 11.58 18.01
CA GLU A 344 1.42 12.33 18.68
C GLU A 344 2.33 13.03 17.66
N VAL A 345 2.68 12.38 16.53
CA VAL A 345 3.42 13.04 15.44
C VAL A 345 2.68 14.28 14.93
N CYS A 346 1.36 14.17 14.71
CA CYS A 346 0.55 15.32 14.31
C CYS A 346 0.49 16.43 15.36
N ARG A 347 0.44 16.08 16.67
CA ARG A 347 0.45 17.03 17.76
C ARG A 347 1.77 17.78 17.88
N ASP A 348 2.88 17.11 17.61
CA ASP A 348 4.21 17.72 17.64
C ASP A 348 4.38 18.79 16.55
N VAL A 349 3.75 18.59 15.39
CA VAL A 349 3.70 19.60 14.30
C VAL A 349 2.95 20.88 14.73
N LEU A 350 2.02 20.78 15.68
CA LEU A 350 1.22 21.91 16.18
C LEU A 350 1.86 22.65 17.37
N ARG A 351 2.95 22.12 17.95
CA ARG A 351 3.70 22.74 19.04
C ARG A 351 4.75 23.70 18.56
#